data_6c69ef9549443b324a801cbfef677081
#
_entry.id   6c69ef9549443b324a801cbfef677081
#
_cell.length_a   1.000
_cell.length_b   1.000
_cell.length_c   1.000
_cell.angle_alpha   90.00
_cell.angle_beta   90.00
_cell.angle_gamma   90.00
#
_symmetry.space_group_name_H-M   'P 1'
#
loop_
_entity.id
_entity.type
_entity.pdbx_description
1 polymer ?
#
loop_
_entity_poly.entity_id
_entity_poly.type
_entity_poly.pdbx_seq_one_letter_code
_entity_poly.pdbx_strand_id
1 'polypeptide(L)'
;MEFDALFLSRLQFAFVVAFHIMFPAFTIGLAAFLAVCEGLWLRTGRDVFRRLYLHWVKIFALAFAMGVVSGVVMSYQFGTNWAAFSDKAGSVIGPLLGYEVLTAFFLEATFLGVMLFGWKKVGNRLHFISTCAVAIGTTISAFWILSANSWMQTPAGYAIDPETGNFYATDWLAVIFSPSFPSRLVHMLLAAYITTAAVVLAAGAWQVLRNRVSEPTRWQLRMAAGTLAVLMPVQIWAGHWSGEVAHHHQPAKVAAMEGWWETRDVQPTHLFGFPDEAAETNHLQVSIPGTSPFLFPAGAELKGLKDFPESERPPVSPVFWSFRVMVGAGLAMLFLGLWGLWLWRAGRLDQPGLFHMLAVPGGTLGFVAVITGWIVAEVGRQPYTVYGVLRTEDS
;
A
#
# COMPACT_ATOMS: atom_id res chain seq x y z
N MET A 1 3.07 31.16 -5.19
CA MET A 1 2.26 30.08 -5.76
C MET A 1 0.88 30.66 -6.03
N GLU A 2 0.52 30.79 -7.29
CA GLU A 2 -0.88 31.08 -7.65
C GLU A 2 -1.69 29.81 -7.41
N PHE A 3 -2.80 29.96 -6.70
CA PHE A 3 -3.77 28.87 -6.49
C PHE A 3 -4.66 28.76 -7.73
N ASP A 4 -4.09 28.25 -8.82
CA ASP A 4 -4.86 27.99 -10.03
C ASP A 4 -5.74 26.73 -9.90
N ALA A 5 -6.64 26.53 -10.85
CA ALA A 5 -7.60 25.41 -10.82
C ALA A 5 -6.87 24.06 -10.89
N LEU A 6 -5.78 23.95 -11.63
CA LEU A 6 -4.99 22.73 -11.76
C LEU A 6 -4.33 22.34 -10.43
N PHE A 7 -3.69 23.32 -9.75
CA PHE A 7 -3.08 23.08 -8.45
C PHE A 7 -4.11 22.64 -7.40
N LEU A 8 -5.25 23.33 -7.34
CA LEU A 8 -6.33 22.98 -6.41
C LEU A 8 -6.92 21.60 -6.69
N SER A 9 -7.10 21.23 -7.97
CA SER A 9 -7.56 19.90 -8.39
C SER A 9 -6.58 18.79 -7.97
N ARG A 10 -5.27 19.01 -8.16
CA ARG A 10 -4.22 18.08 -7.71
C ARG A 10 -4.20 17.93 -6.18
N LEU A 11 -4.33 19.03 -5.44
CA LEU A 11 -4.35 19.02 -3.98
C LEU A 11 -5.58 18.28 -3.45
N GLN A 12 -6.76 18.54 -4.02
CA GLN A 12 -8.00 17.85 -3.68
C GLN A 12 -7.88 16.35 -3.92
N PHE A 13 -7.39 15.95 -5.09
CA PHE A 13 -7.22 14.53 -5.42
C PHE A 13 -6.21 13.85 -4.50
N ALA A 14 -5.05 14.48 -4.26
CA ALA A 14 -4.03 13.95 -3.36
C ALA A 14 -4.57 13.73 -1.93
N PHE A 15 -5.37 14.69 -1.43
CA PHE A 15 -6.01 14.56 -0.12
C PHE A 15 -7.00 13.39 -0.08
N VAL A 16 -7.89 13.29 -1.08
CA VAL A 16 -8.91 12.23 -1.12
C VAL A 16 -8.28 10.84 -1.27
N VAL A 17 -7.27 10.69 -2.13
CA VAL A 17 -6.55 9.42 -2.28
C VAL A 17 -5.81 9.03 -0.99
N ALA A 18 -5.09 9.97 -0.38
CA ALA A 18 -4.37 9.72 0.87
C ALA A 18 -5.32 9.34 2.01
N PHE A 19 -6.47 10.00 2.09
CA PHE A 19 -7.50 9.67 3.07
C PHE A 19 -8.13 8.30 2.78
N HIS A 20 -8.51 8.03 1.52
CA HIS A 20 -9.15 6.79 1.14
C HIS A 20 -8.26 5.56 1.39
N ILE A 21 -6.99 5.62 0.96
CA ILE A 21 -6.10 4.44 1.00
C ILE A 21 -5.85 3.90 2.41
N MET A 22 -6.01 4.73 3.45
CA MET A 22 -5.86 4.29 4.83
C MET A 22 -6.89 3.22 5.21
N PHE A 23 -8.12 3.29 4.68
CA PHE A 23 -9.17 2.33 5.02
C PHE A 23 -8.95 0.97 4.36
N PRO A 24 -8.77 0.81 3.03
CA PRO A 24 -8.47 -0.49 2.45
C PRO A 24 -7.15 -1.06 2.97
N ALA A 25 -6.10 -0.26 3.17
CA ALA A 25 -4.87 -0.72 3.79
C ALA A 25 -5.05 -1.35 5.17
N PHE A 26 -6.09 -0.95 5.91
CA PHE A 26 -6.43 -1.54 7.20
C PHE A 26 -7.50 -2.65 7.09
N THR A 27 -8.56 -2.45 6.29
CA THR A 27 -9.70 -3.37 6.23
C THR A 27 -9.37 -4.68 5.53
N ILE A 28 -8.50 -4.70 4.52
CA ILE A 28 -8.02 -5.92 3.87
C ILE A 28 -7.36 -6.85 4.90
N GLY A 29 -6.41 -6.34 5.66
CA GLY A 29 -5.74 -7.12 6.69
C GLY A 29 -6.67 -7.47 7.86
N LEU A 30 -7.58 -6.57 8.23
CA LEU A 30 -8.49 -6.80 9.34
C LEU A 30 -9.57 -7.85 8.99
N ALA A 31 -10.07 -7.89 7.75
CA ALA A 31 -10.97 -8.94 7.29
C ALA A 31 -10.29 -10.32 7.35
N ALA A 32 -9.04 -10.42 6.91
CA ALA A 32 -8.25 -11.64 7.03
C ALA A 32 -8.00 -12.04 8.50
N PHE A 33 -7.67 -11.08 9.36
CA PHE A 33 -7.51 -11.33 10.80
C PHE A 33 -8.80 -11.85 11.45
N LEU A 34 -9.96 -11.29 11.07
CA LEU A 34 -11.27 -11.76 11.54
C LEU A 34 -11.56 -13.18 11.06
N ALA A 35 -11.27 -13.50 9.78
CA ALA A 35 -11.42 -14.85 9.26
C ALA A 35 -10.52 -15.86 10.00
N VAL A 36 -9.28 -15.48 10.31
CA VAL A 36 -8.37 -16.29 11.12
C VAL A 36 -8.91 -16.49 12.56
N CYS A 37 -9.40 -15.44 13.20
CA CYS A 37 -9.98 -15.56 14.55
C CYS A 37 -11.19 -16.48 14.55
N GLU A 38 -12.11 -16.33 13.61
CA GLU A 38 -13.31 -17.17 13.52
C GLU A 38 -12.95 -18.63 13.20
N GLY A 39 -12.04 -18.85 12.24
CA GLY A 39 -11.55 -20.18 11.90
C GLY A 39 -10.86 -20.89 13.08
N LEU A 40 -10.06 -20.18 13.87
CA LEU A 40 -9.44 -20.69 15.08
C LEU A 40 -10.50 -21.03 16.15
N TRP A 41 -11.51 -20.18 16.31
CA TRP A 41 -12.62 -20.50 17.22
C TRP A 41 -13.36 -21.77 16.80
N LEU A 42 -13.74 -21.90 15.55
CA LEU A 42 -14.43 -23.09 15.03
C LEU A 42 -13.61 -24.38 15.17
N ARG A 43 -12.28 -24.27 14.95
CA ARG A 43 -11.38 -25.43 15.03
C ARG A 43 -11.05 -25.85 16.46
N THR A 44 -10.89 -24.88 17.37
CA THR A 44 -10.37 -25.14 18.72
C THR A 44 -11.44 -25.09 19.81
N GLY A 45 -12.62 -24.52 19.53
CA GLY A 45 -13.67 -24.27 20.51
C GLY A 45 -13.33 -23.19 21.56
N ARG A 46 -12.14 -22.53 21.44
CA ARG A 46 -11.67 -21.56 22.45
C ARG A 46 -12.38 -20.21 22.27
N ASP A 47 -13.15 -19.82 23.29
CA ASP A 47 -13.96 -18.58 23.27
C ASP A 47 -13.12 -17.29 23.12
N VAL A 48 -11.83 -17.33 23.44
CA VAL A 48 -10.93 -16.20 23.28
C VAL A 48 -10.89 -15.65 21.84
N PHE A 49 -10.88 -16.53 20.84
CA PHE A 49 -10.85 -16.12 19.44
C PHE A 49 -12.18 -15.51 19.00
N ARG A 50 -13.31 -16.01 19.52
CA ARG A 50 -14.62 -15.39 19.31
C ARG A 50 -14.70 -14.00 19.94
N ARG A 51 -14.15 -13.81 21.14
CA ARG A 51 -14.09 -12.49 21.80
C ARG A 51 -13.23 -11.51 21.01
N LEU A 52 -12.09 -11.94 20.47
CA LEU A 52 -11.27 -11.13 19.56
C LEU A 52 -12.06 -10.73 18.31
N TYR A 53 -12.70 -11.69 17.65
CA TYR A 53 -13.55 -11.42 16.51
C TYR A 53 -14.62 -10.36 16.82
N LEU A 54 -15.41 -10.56 17.87
CA LEU A 54 -16.51 -9.66 18.26
C LEU A 54 -16.03 -8.25 18.67
N HIS A 55 -14.78 -8.13 19.11
CA HIS A 55 -14.16 -6.82 19.37
C HIS A 55 -13.78 -6.13 18.06
N TRP A 56 -13.02 -6.81 17.22
CA TRP A 56 -12.44 -6.22 16.02
C TRP A 56 -13.42 -6.04 14.86
N VAL A 57 -14.48 -6.84 14.77
CA VAL A 57 -15.51 -6.70 13.73
C VAL A 57 -16.24 -5.35 13.79
N LYS A 58 -16.37 -4.75 14.96
CA LYS A 58 -16.97 -3.42 15.12
C LYS A 58 -16.08 -2.32 14.54
N ILE A 59 -14.77 -2.46 14.73
CA ILE A 59 -13.77 -1.54 14.17
C ILE A 59 -13.72 -1.73 12.65
N PHE A 60 -13.77 -2.99 12.19
CA PHE A 60 -13.86 -3.32 10.77
C PHE A 60 -15.08 -2.66 10.12
N ALA A 61 -16.26 -2.79 10.71
CA ALA A 61 -17.49 -2.21 10.17
C ALA A 61 -17.40 -0.69 9.98
N LEU A 62 -16.84 0.02 10.96
CA LEU A 62 -16.65 1.48 10.87
C LEU A 62 -15.63 1.84 9.80
N ALA A 63 -14.46 1.20 9.81
CA ALA A 63 -13.39 1.48 8.84
C ALA A 63 -13.84 1.13 7.41
N PHE A 64 -14.56 0.02 7.22
CA PHE A 64 -15.12 -0.40 5.94
C PHE A 64 -16.14 0.62 5.42
N ALA A 65 -17.08 1.07 6.26
CA ALA A 65 -18.06 2.09 5.88
C ALA A 65 -17.37 3.40 5.42
N MET A 66 -16.34 3.84 6.15
CA MET A 66 -15.55 5.02 5.76
C MET A 66 -14.79 4.80 4.44
N GLY A 67 -14.27 3.59 4.22
CA GLY A 67 -13.65 3.20 2.95
C GLY A 67 -14.62 3.30 1.78
N VAL A 68 -15.84 2.76 1.93
CA VAL A 68 -16.88 2.83 0.89
C VAL A 68 -17.25 4.29 0.59
N VAL A 69 -17.53 5.10 1.62
CA VAL A 69 -17.91 6.52 1.42
C VAL A 69 -16.79 7.29 0.69
N SER A 70 -15.55 7.15 1.12
CA SER A 70 -14.41 7.83 0.47
C SER A 70 -14.12 7.30 -0.94
N GLY A 71 -14.38 6.00 -1.21
CA GLY A 71 -14.26 5.40 -2.54
C GLY A 71 -15.28 5.95 -3.53
N VAL A 72 -16.54 6.17 -3.07
CA VAL A 72 -17.57 6.84 -3.89
C VAL A 72 -17.12 8.25 -4.27
N VAL A 73 -16.55 9.02 -3.33
CA VAL A 73 -16.02 10.36 -3.62
C VAL A 73 -14.90 10.28 -4.69
N MET A 74 -14.00 9.30 -4.61
CA MET A 74 -12.97 9.09 -5.64
C MET A 74 -13.57 8.80 -7.02
N SER A 75 -14.64 8.02 -7.09
CA SER A 75 -15.29 7.70 -8.36
C SER A 75 -15.80 8.96 -9.08
N TYR A 76 -16.28 9.96 -8.36
CA TYR A 76 -16.67 11.25 -8.95
C TYR A 76 -15.48 12.04 -9.49
N GLN A 77 -14.28 11.89 -8.91
CA GLN A 77 -13.08 12.62 -9.34
C GLN A 77 -12.58 12.20 -10.72
N PHE A 78 -12.91 11.02 -11.21
CA PHE A 78 -12.64 10.61 -12.58
C PHE A 78 -13.36 11.49 -13.60
N GLY A 79 -14.56 12.00 -13.26
CA GLY A 79 -15.31 12.91 -14.13
C GLY A 79 -15.09 14.41 -13.85
N THR A 80 -14.51 14.77 -12.71
CA THR A 80 -14.29 16.18 -12.31
C THR A 80 -12.82 16.58 -12.37
N ASN A 81 -11.95 15.88 -11.67
CA ASN A 81 -10.54 16.21 -11.59
C ASN A 81 -9.71 15.60 -12.75
N TRP A 82 -10.18 14.48 -13.31
CA TRP A 82 -9.52 13.72 -14.37
C TRP A 82 -10.43 13.47 -15.58
N ALA A 83 -11.17 14.48 -15.98
CA ALA A 83 -12.12 14.34 -17.08
C ALA A 83 -11.45 13.99 -18.42
N ALA A 84 -10.35 14.66 -18.77
CA ALA A 84 -9.63 14.37 -20.00
C ALA A 84 -8.94 13.00 -19.99
N PHE A 85 -8.38 12.57 -18.86
CA PHE A 85 -7.87 11.21 -18.70
C PHE A 85 -8.99 10.18 -18.85
N SER A 86 -10.15 10.42 -18.23
CA SER A 86 -11.29 9.51 -18.32
C SER A 86 -11.86 9.41 -19.73
N ASP A 87 -11.88 10.50 -20.47
CA ASP A 87 -12.28 10.51 -21.87
C ASP A 87 -11.29 9.69 -22.73
N LYS A 88 -9.98 9.96 -22.60
CA LYS A 88 -8.95 9.30 -23.37
C LYS A 88 -8.76 7.81 -23.00
N ALA A 89 -8.71 7.48 -21.72
CA ALA A 89 -8.35 6.14 -21.21
C ALA A 89 -9.55 5.30 -20.73
N GLY A 90 -10.77 5.85 -20.80
CA GLY A 90 -11.97 5.23 -20.26
C GLY A 90 -12.29 3.83 -20.81
N SER A 91 -11.97 3.58 -22.07
CA SER A 91 -12.15 2.27 -22.70
C SER A 91 -11.21 1.17 -22.14
N VAL A 92 -10.10 1.55 -21.51
CA VAL A 92 -9.16 0.64 -20.86
C VAL A 92 -9.42 0.58 -19.35
N ILE A 93 -9.48 1.75 -18.69
CA ILE A 93 -9.61 1.84 -17.23
C ILE A 93 -11.04 1.51 -16.78
N GLY A 94 -12.07 1.93 -17.52
CA GLY A 94 -13.47 1.73 -17.18
C GLY A 94 -13.84 0.27 -16.92
N PRO A 95 -13.51 -0.69 -17.82
CA PRO A 95 -13.75 -2.10 -17.57
C PRO A 95 -13.05 -2.64 -16.32
N LEU A 96 -11.81 -2.23 -16.02
CA LEU A 96 -11.09 -2.68 -14.81
C LEU A 96 -11.80 -2.23 -13.55
N LEU A 97 -12.21 -0.96 -13.49
CA LEU A 97 -13.00 -0.41 -12.37
C LEU A 97 -14.42 -1.03 -12.31
N GLY A 98 -15.03 -1.31 -13.46
CA GLY A 98 -16.31 -1.99 -13.54
C GLY A 98 -16.26 -3.43 -12.99
N TYR A 99 -15.21 -4.17 -13.30
CA TYR A 99 -15.00 -5.52 -12.75
C TYR A 99 -14.71 -5.49 -11.24
N GLU A 100 -14.07 -4.45 -10.72
CA GLU A 100 -13.94 -4.25 -9.28
C GLU A 100 -15.31 -4.22 -8.62
N VAL A 101 -16.22 -3.37 -9.10
CA VAL A 101 -17.58 -3.26 -8.56
C VAL A 101 -18.33 -4.59 -8.66
N LEU A 102 -18.28 -5.24 -9.82
CA LEU A 102 -19.05 -6.47 -10.07
C LEU A 102 -18.54 -7.68 -9.27
N THR A 103 -17.23 -7.85 -9.14
CA THR A 103 -16.65 -9.07 -8.57
C THR A 103 -16.22 -8.94 -7.11
N ALA A 104 -15.95 -7.72 -6.65
CA ALA A 104 -15.50 -7.44 -5.28
C ALA A 104 -16.59 -6.76 -4.46
N PHE A 105 -17.02 -5.55 -4.82
CA PHE A 105 -17.96 -4.78 -4.02
C PHE A 105 -19.31 -5.50 -3.83
N PHE A 106 -19.89 -6.12 -4.87
CA PHE A 106 -21.12 -6.91 -4.71
C PHE A 106 -20.93 -8.14 -3.83
N LEU A 107 -19.78 -8.81 -3.91
CA LEU A 107 -19.45 -9.91 -3.00
C LEU A 107 -19.39 -9.43 -1.56
N GLU A 108 -18.68 -8.35 -1.30
CA GLU A 108 -18.56 -7.75 0.03
C GLU A 108 -19.93 -7.31 0.56
N ALA A 109 -20.68 -6.52 -0.19
CA ALA A 109 -21.98 -6.01 0.21
C ALA A 109 -22.97 -7.13 0.53
N THR A 110 -22.96 -8.23 -0.24
CA THR A 110 -23.85 -9.38 -0.04
C THR A 110 -23.56 -10.09 1.29
N PHE A 111 -22.28 -10.32 1.60
CA PHE A 111 -21.91 -11.12 2.77
C PHE A 111 -21.65 -10.29 4.03
N LEU A 112 -21.42 -8.98 3.91
CA LEU A 112 -21.16 -8.08 5.03
C LEU A 112 -22.29 -8.11 6.06
N GLY A 113 -23.54 -8.09 5.62
CA GLY A 113 -24.71 -8.14 6.50
C GLY A 113 -24.74 -9.40 7.36
N VAL A 114 -24.37 -10.56 6.78
CA VAL A 114 -24.26 -11.83 7.51
C VAL A 114 -23.07 -11.80 8.47
N MET A 115 -21.93 -11.31 8.01
CA MET A 115 -20.72 -11.17 8.82
C MET A 115 -20.93 -10.28 10.06
N LEU A 116 -21.69 -9.19 9.93
CA LEU A 116 -21.91 -8.26 11.05
C LEU A 116 -23.06 -8.68 11.98
N PHE A 117 -24.15 -9.21 11.43
CA PHE A 117 -25.41 -9.43 12.16
C PHE A 117 -25.90 -10.86 12.17
N GLY A 118 -25.16 -11.79 11.55
CA GLY A 118 -25.57 -13.19 11.34
C GLY A 118 -25.40 -14.12 12.54
N TRP A 119 -24.61 -13.77 13.55
CA TRP A 119 -24.22 -14.66 14.66
C TRP A 119 -25.36 -15.48 15.31
N LYS A 120 -26.55 -14.88 15.42
CA LYS A 120 -27.74 -15.52 16.01
C LYS A 120 -28.77 -15.98 14.98
N LYS A 121 -28.53 -15.72 13.70
CA LYS A 121 -29.51 -15.91 12.62
C LYS A 121 -29.13 -17.04 11.67
N VAL A 122 -27.83 -17.30 11.52
CA VAL A 122 -27.32 -18.33 10.61
C VAL A 122 -26.41 -19.30 11.38
N GLY A 123 -26.21 -20.50 10.81
CA GLY A 123 -25.27 -21.47 11.39
C GLY A 123 -23.81 -21.01 11.27
N ASN A 124 -22.96 -21.47 12.17
CA ASN A 124 -21.55 -21.08 12.26
C ASN A 124 -20.77 -21.25 10.93
N ARG A 125 -21.08 -22.29 10.16
CA ARG A 125 -20.42 -22.53 8.86
C ARG A 125 -20.75 -21.43 7.84
N LEU A 126 -22.02 -21.03 7.72
CA LEU A 126 -22.44 -19.99 6.83
C LEU A 126 -21.88 -18.62 7.26
N HIS A 127 -21.82 -18.36 8.56
CA HIS A 127 -21.21 -17.16 9.11
C HIS A 127 -19.71 -17.10 8.73
N PHE A 128 -18.97 -18.16 8.93
CA PHE A 128 -17.55 -18.23 8.58
C PHE A 128 -17.30 -18.09 7.06
N ILE A 129 -18.13 -18.74 6.23
CA ILE A 129 -18.08 -18.54 4.77
C ILE A 129 -18.29 -17.08 4.42
N SER A 130 -19.23 -16.39 5.08
CA SER A 130 -19.48 -14.96 4.85
C SER A 130 -18.28 -14.08 5.25
N THR A 131 -17.63 -14.38 6.39
CA THR A 131 -16.40 -13.70 6.80
C THR A 131 -15.27 -13.92 5.78
N CYS A 132 -15.08 -15.15 5.31
CA CYS A 132 -14.10 -15.45 4.27
C CYS A 132 -14.43 -14.77 2.93
N ALA A 133 -15.71 -14.73 2.55
CA ALA A 133 -16.16 -14.06 1.32
C ALA A 133 -15.86 -12.56 1.35
N VAL A 134 -16.08 -11.88 2.48
CA VAL A 134 -15.69 -10.47 2.66
C VAL A 134 -14.18 -10.31 2.57
N ALA A 135 -13.38 -11.17 3.23
CA ALA A 135 -11.92 -11.10 3.17
C ALA A 135 -11.36 -11.35 1.76
N ILE A 136 -11.98 -12.24 0.99
CA ILE A 136 -11.63 -12.48 -0.41
C ILE A 136 -12.06 -11.30 -1.27
N GLY A 137 -13.26 -10.74 -1.06
CA GLY A 137 -13.77 -9.57 -1.77
C GLY A 137 -12.83 -8.39 -1.66
N THR A 138 -12.39 -8.03 -0.44
CA THR A 138 -11.41 -6.95 -0.23
C THR A 138 -10.09 -7.18 -0.96
N THR A 139 -9.66 -8.43 -1.10
CA THR A 139 -8.46 -8.80 -1.86
C THR A 139 -8.68 -8.68 -3.37
N ILE A 140 -9.86 -9.08 -3.88
CA ILE A 140 -10.23 -8.94 -5.30
C ILE A 140 -10.38 -7.46 -5.66
N SER A 141 -10.93 -6.62 -4.77
CA SER A 141 -10.98 -5.17 -4.97
C SER A 141 -9.57 -4.60 -5.15
N ALA A 142 -8.64 -4.93 -4.26
CA ALA A 142 -7.24 -4.53 -4.39
C ALA A 142 -6.61 -5.02 -5.72
N PHE A 143 -6.95 -6.23 -6.17
CA PHE A 143 -6.47 -6.76 -7.46
C PHE A 143 -6.86 -5.84 -8.62
N TRP A 144 -8.13 -5.50 -8.77
CA TRP A 144 -8.60 -4.68 -9.89
C TRP A 144 -8.09 -3.25 -9.84
N ILE A 145 -8.11 -2.61 -8.67
CA ILE A 145 -7.60 -1.25 -8.49
C ILE A 145 -6.10 -1.18 -8.79
N LEU A 146 -5.33 -2.16 -8.31
CA LEU A 146 -3.89 -2.23 -8.61
C LEU A 146 -3.59 -2.61 -10.05
N SER A 147 -4.44 -3.41 -10.70
CA SER A 147 -4.33 -3.66 -12.14
C SER A 147 -4.47 -2.35 -12.92
N ALA A 148 -5.53 -1.58 -12.68
CA ALA A 148 -5.75 -0.28 -13.30
C ALA A 148 -4.57 0.70 -13.05
N ASN A 149 -4.15 0.85 -11.79
CA ASN A 149 -3.06 1.74 -11.44
C ASN A 149 -1.70 1.26 -11.98
N SER A 150 -1.46 -0.05 -12.06
CA SER A 150 -0.21 -0.60 -12.60
C SER A 150 -0.14 -0.43 -14.11
N TRP A 151 -1.28 -0.51 -14.82
CA TRP A 151 -1.33 -0.17 -16.22
C TRP A 151 -0.93 1.30 -16.47
N MET A 152 -1.36 2.24 -15.62
CA MET A 152 -0.92 3.64 -15.71
C MET A 152 0.59 3.80 -15.46
N GLN A 153 1.20 2.92 -14.68
CA GLN A 153 2.65 2.96 -14.39
C GLN A 153 3.50 2.32 -15.51
N THR A 154 3.03 1.20 -16.06
CA THR A 154 3.73 0.42 -17.10
C THR A 154 2.70 -0.02 -18.15
N PRO A 155 2.21 0.90 -19.00
CA PRO A 155 1.13 0.61 -19.93
C PRO A 155 1.54 -0.47 -20.94
N ALA A 156 0.68 -1.48 -21.10
CA ALA A 156 0.85 -2.59 -22.03
C ALA A 156 -0.50 -3.05 -22.60
N GLY A 157 -0.50 -3.73 -23.72
CA GLY A 157 -1.71 -4.32 -24.32
C GLY A 157 -2.73 -3.30 -24.83
N TYR A 158 -2.30 -2.11 -25.22
CA TYR A 158 -3.15 -1.03 -25.70
C TYR A 158 -2.68 -0.50 -27.05
N ALA A 159 -3.55 0.22 -27.74
CA ALA A 159 -3.20 1.10 -28.84
C ALA A 159 -3.96 2.44 -28.70
N ILE A 160 -3.55 3.42 -29.49
CA ILE A 160 -4.17 4.74 -29.54
C ILE A 160 -4.82 4.90 -30.91
N ASP A 161 -6.10 5.24 -30.90
CA ASP A 161 -6.84 5.55 -32.10
C ASP A 161 -6.27 6.85 -32.75
N PRO A 162 -5.78 6.80 -33.98
CA PRO A 162 -5.16 7.96 -34.62
C PRO A 162 -6.14 9.10 -34.94
N GLU A 163 -7.46 8.82 -35.00
CA GLU A 163 -8.47 9.83 -35.29
C GLU A 163 -8.93 10.56 -34.02
N THR A 164 -9.11 9.82 -32.92
CA THR A 164 -9.67 10.37 -31.68
C THR A 164 -8.61 10.62 -30.60
N GLY A 165 -7.43 9.99 -30.71
CA GLY A 165 -6.41 9.99 -29.66
C GLY A 165 -6.76 9.15 -28.43
N ASN A 166 -7.83 8.37 -28.48
CA ASN A 166 -8.30 7.57 -27.36
C ASN A 166 -7.56 6.23 -27.29
N PHE A 167 -7.26 5.78 -26.08
CA PHE A 167 -6.70 4.46 -25.84
C PHE A 167 -7.76 3.37 -26.03
N TYR A 168 -7.37 2.21 -26.53
CA TYR A 168 -8.19 1.01 -26.52
C TYR A 168 -7.34 -0.23 -26.25
N ALA A 169 -7.94 -1.23 -25.61
CA ALA A 169 -7.24 -2.46 -25.31
C ALA A 169 -7.12 -3.35 -26.57
N THR A 170 -5.90 -3.79 -26.86
CA THR A 170 -5.58 -4.78 -27.91
C THR A 170 -5.36 -6.16 -27.31
N ASP A 171 -4.92 -6.24 -26.06
CA ASP A 171 -4.72 -7.48 -25.31
C ASP A 171 -5.07 -7.24 -23.83
N TRP A 172 -6.23 -7.78 -23.42
CA TRP A 172 -6.71 -7.61 -22.04
C TRP A 172 -5.84 -8.31 -21.00
N LEU A 173 -5.17 -9.41 -21.33
CA LEU A 173 -4.25 -10.05 -20.37
C LEU A 173 -3.04 -9.19 -20.14
N ALA A 174 -2.48 -8.58 -21.18
CA ALA A 174 -1.36 -7.62 -21.04
C ALA A 174 -1.78 -6.33 -20.31
N VAL A 175 -3.02 -5.88 -20.48
CA VAL A 175 -3.57 -4.74 -19.71
C VAL A 175 -3.68 -5.10 -18.23
N ILE A 176 -4.34 -6.21 -17.89
CA ILE A 176 -4.58 -6.64 -16.50
C ILE A 176 -3.26 -6.96 -15.79
N PHE A 177 -2.39 -7.74 -16.45
CA PHE A 177 -1.10 -8.17 -15.92
C PHE A 177 0.06 -7.34 -16.48
N SER A 178 -0.11 -6.01 -16.48
CA SER A 178 0.97 -5.09 -16.89
C SER A 178 2.28 -5.37 -16.11
N PRO A 179 3.45 -5.03 -16.66
CA PRO A 179 4.75 -5.47 -16.09
C PRO A 179 4.95 -5.19 -14.60
N SER A 180 4.43 -4.07 -14.09
CA SER A 180 4.57 -3.73 -12.66
C SER A 180 3.48 -4.34 -11.76
N PHE A 181 2.40 -4.88 -12.32
CA PHE A 181 1.24 -5.32 -11.54
C PHE A 181 1.57 -6.43 -10.52
N PRO A 182 2.27 -7.55 -10.87
CA PRO A 182 2.48 -8.64 -9.91
C PRO A 182 3.26 -8.21 -8.67
N SER A 183 4.36 -7.46 -8.85
CA SER A 183 5.19 -7.00 -7.73
C SER A 183 4.42 -6.02 -6.85
N ARG A 184 3.67 -5.10 -7.44
CA ARG A 184 2.89 -4.09 -6.73
C ARG A 184 1.71 -4.70 -5.97
N LEU A 185 1.03 -5.71 -6.56
CA LEU A 185 -0.05 -6.43 -5.87
C LEU A 185 0.48 -7.13 -4.61
N VAL A 186 1.56 -7.90 -4.74
CA VAL A 186 2.16 -8.61 -3.60
C VAL A 186 2.61 -7.61 -2.53
N HIS A 187 3.32 -6.54 -2.93
CA HIS A 187 3.82 -5.53 -2.00
C HIS A 187 2.68 -4.83 -1.25
N MET A 188 1.60 -4.44 -1.93
CA MET A 188 0.48 -3.74 -1.31
C MET A 188 -0.37 -4.64 -0.41
N LEU A 189 -0.63 -5.90 -0.80
CA LEU A 189 -1.37 -6.84 0.05
C LEU A 189 -0.59 -7.15 1.35
N LEU A 190 0.70 -7.38 1.26
CA LEU A 190 1.56 -7.55 2.43
C LEU A 190 1.54 -6.31 3.32
N ALA A 191 1.64 -5.09 2.73
CA ALA A 191 1.55 -3.83 3.46
C ALA A 191 0.22 -3.71 4.22
N ALA A 192 -0.91 -4.13 3.64
CA ALA A 192 -2.21 -4.12 4.30
C ALA A 192 -2.26 -5.09 5.52
N TYR A 193 -1.74 -6.31 5.37
CA TYR A 193 -1.67 -7.26 6.50
C TYR A 193 -0.73 -6.77 7.60
N ILE A 194 0.40 -6.18 7.24
CA ILE A 194 1.38 -5.60 8.17
C ILE A 194 0.79 -4.39 8.90
N THR A 195 0.08 -3.50 8.19
CA THR A 195 -0.60 -2.34 8.78
C THR A 195 -1.60 -2.79 9.84
N THR A 196 -2.43 -3.78 9.52
CA THR A 196 -3.36 -4.34 10.50
C THR A 196 -2.64 -4.98 11.69
N ALA A 197 -1.58 -5.74 11.46
CA ALA A 197 -0.81 -6.36 12.53
C ALA A 197 -0.19 -5.30 13.46
N ALA A 198 0.33 -4.19 12.93
CA ALA A 198 0.85 -3.09 13.72
C ALA A 198 -0.24 -2.43 14.59
N VAL A 199 -1.44 -2.20 14.05
CA VAL A 199 -2.58 -1.67 14.81
C VAL A 199 -3.03 -2.63 15.91
N VAL A 200 -3.15 -3.94 15.60
CA VAL A 200 -3.53 -4.97 16.58
C VAL A 200 -2.47 -5.09 17.70
N LEU A 201 -1.17 -4.98 17.34
CA LEU A 201 -0.08 -4.95 18.30
C LEU A 201 -0.19 -3.73 19.24
N ALA A 202 -0.41 -2.55 18.66
CA ALA A 202 -0.54 -1.29 19.39
C ALA A 202 -1.71 -1.33 20.38
N ALA A 203 -2.87 -1.84 19.94
CA ALA A 203 -4.04 -2.00 20.81
C ALA A 203 -3.77 -2.95 21.98
N GLY A 204 -3.07 -4.06 21.74
CA GLY A 204 -2.63 -4.98 22.81
C GLY A 204 -1.63 -4.35 23.76
N ALA A 205 -0.64 -3.65 23.22
CA ALA A 205 0.37 -2.93 23.99
C ALA A 205 -0.26 -1.84 24.88
N TRP A 206 -1.22 -1.10 24.35
CA TRP A 206 -2.00 -0.13 25.14
C TRP A 206 -2.74 -0.76 26.31
N GLN A 207 -3.36 -1.93 26.10
CA GLN A 207 -4.03 -2.67 27.19
C GLN A 207 -3.04 -3.11 28.26
N VAL A 208 -1.83 -3.56 27.91
CA VAL A 208 -0.77 -3.92 28.86
C VAL A 208 -0.35 -2.71 29.68
N LEU A 209 -0.07 -1.57 29.05
CA LEU A 209 0.32 -0.33 29.75
C LEU A 209 -0.76 0.19 30.69
N ARG A 210 -2.03 -0.12 30.41
CA ARG A 210 -3.18 0.24 31.27
C ARG A 210 -3.50 -0.82 32.33
N ASN A 211 -2.64 -1.81 32.51
CA ASN A 211 -2.85 -2.95 33.43
C ASN A 211 -4.18 -3.70 33.18
N ARG A 212 -4.61 -3.78 31.90
CA ARG A 212 -5.84 -4.47 31.47
C ARG A 212 -5.53 -5.74 30.68
N VAL A 213 -4.57 -6.51 31.16
CA VAL A 213 -4.15 -7.76 30.52
C VAL A 213 -5.23 -8.82 30.68
N SER A 214 -5.68 -9.37 29.56
CA SER A 214 -6.66 -10.44 29.49
C SER A 214 -6.16 -11.54 28.56
N GLU A 215 -6.84 -12.68 28.50
CA GLU A 215 -6.49 -13.74 27.54
C GLU A 215 -6.57 -13.25 26.08
N PRO A 216 -7.61 -12.51 25.64
CA PRO A 216 -7.60 -11.86 24.33
C PRO A 216 -6.40 -10.91 24.09
N THR A 217 -6.01 -10.12 25.10
CA THR A 217 -4.82 -9.25 25.00
C THR A 217 -3.56 -10.04 24.69
N ARG A 218 -3.34 -11.15 25.37
CA ARG A 218 -2.18 -12.04 25.15
C ARG A 218 -2.19 -12.63 23.74
N TRP A 219 -3.34 -13.09 23.26
CA TRP A 219 -3.44 -13.69 21.93
C TRP A 219 -3.27 -12.66 20.82
N GLN A 220 -3.88 -11.48 20.92
CA GLN A 220 -3.69 -10.44 19.89
C GLN A 220 -2.24 -9.97 19.81
N LEU A 221 -1.53 -9.80 20.93
CA LEU A 221 -0.10 -9.47 20.94
C LEU A 221 0.74 -10.55 20.25
N ARG A 222 0.49 -11.84 20.55
CA ARG A 222 1.21 -12.97 19.95
C ARG A 222 0.97 -13.06 18.44
N MET A 223 -0.29 -12.98 18.03
CA MET A 223 -0.66 -13.04 16.62
C MET A 223 -0.04 -11.87 15.87
N ALA A 224 -0.15 -10.65 16.38
CA ALA A 224 0.36 -9.45 15.72
C ALA A 224 1.90 -9.44 15.65
N ALA A 225 2.61 -9.73 16.75
CA ALA A 225 4.07 -9.80 16.74
C ALA A 225 4.58 -10.92 15.82
N GLY A 226 3.93 -12.08 15.82
CA GLY A 226 4.24 -13.20 14.93
C GLY A 226 4.03 -12.83 13.45
N THR A 227 2.92 -12.16 13.13
CA THR A 227 2.63 -11.69 11.77
C THR A 227 3.67 -10.68 11.29
N LEU A 228 4.03 -9.68 12.11
CA LEU A 228 5.08 -8.71 11.77
C LEU A 228 6.43 -9.39 11.56
N ALA A 229 6.83 -10.29 12.47
CA ALA A 229 8.12 -10.99 12.39
C ALA A 229 8.25 -11.85 11.13
N VAL A 230 7.14 -12.40 10.62
CA VAL A 230 7.14 -13.26 9.42
C VAL A 230 6.94 -12.46 8.14
N LEU A 231 5.98 -11.52 8.12
CA LEU A 231 5.65 -10.81 6.88
C LEU A 231 6.61 -9.68 6.55
N MET A 232 7.27 -9.05 7.53
CA MET A 232 8.19 -7.96 7.24
C MET A 232 9.41 -8.37 6.39
N PRO A 233 10.11 -9.50 6.64
CA PRO A 233 11.14 -9.97 5.71
C PRO A 233 10.62 -10.20 4.29
N VAL A 234 9.41 -10.76 4.15
CA VAL A 234 8.77 -10.97 2.83
C VAL A 234 8.41 -9.63 2.17
N GLN A 235 7.95 -8.65 2.96
CA GLN A 235 7.68 -7.29 2.49
C GLN A 235 8.93 -6.59 1.95
N ILE A 236 10.07 -6.74 2.63
CA ILE A 236 11.37 -6.19 2.18
C ILE A 236 11.75 -6.82 0.83
N TRP A 237 11.62 -8.14 0.70
CA TRP A 237 11.84 -8.83 -0.57
C TRP A 237 10.89 -8.34 -1.68
N ALA A 238 9.59 -8.21 -1.39
CA ALA A 238 8.61 -7.72 -2.36
C ALA A 238 8.87 -6.25 -2.74
N GLY A 239 9.38 -5.44 -1.82
CA GLY A 239 9.84 -4.07 -2.06
C GLY A 239 11.05 -4.04 -3.00
N HIS A 240 12.03 -4.90 -2.77
CA HIS A 240 13.19 -5.05 -3.66
C HIS A 240 12.73 -5.43 -5.09
N TRP A 241 11.88 -6.44 -5.24
CA TRP A 241 11.31 -6.82 -6.53
C TRP A 241 10.59 -5.65 -7.22
N SER A 242 9.81 -4.86 -6.48
CA SER A 242 9.17 -3.65 -7.03
C SER A 242 10.19 -2.59 -7.47
N GLY A 243 11.32 -2.48 -6.78
CA GLY A 243 12.44 -1.62 -7.13
C GLY A 243 13.12 -2.05 -8.43
N GLU A 244 13.35 -3.36 -8.63
CA GLU A 244 13.90 -3.90 -9.88
C GLU A 244 12.97 -3.62 -11.08
N VAL A 245 11.65 -3.85 -10.92
CA VAL A 245 10.67 -3.54 -11.96
C VAL A 245 10.65 -2.04 -12.27
N ALA A 246 10.73 -1.18 -11.25
CA ALA A 246 10.81 0.26 -11.44
C ALA A 246 12.11 0.67 -12.16
N HIS A 247 13.23 0.04 -11.86
CA HIS A 247 14.51 0.29 -12.55
C HIS A 247 14.40 0.02 -14.06
N HIS A 248 13.77 -1.09 -14.46
CA HIS A 248 13.62 -1.44 -15.86
C HIS A 248 12.64 -0.54 -16.63
N HIS A 249 11.54 -0.13 -16.00
CA HIS A 249 10.44 0.56 -16.68
C HIS A 249 10.37 2.06 -16.41
N GLN A 250 10.93 2.54 -15.30
CA GLN A 250 10.84 3.93 -14.84
C GLN A 250 12.17 4.37 -14.20
N PRO A 251 13.30 4.35 -14.95
CA PRO A 251 14.62 4.62 -14.37
C PRO A 251 14.75 6.03 -13.75
N ALA A 252 14.09 7.05 -14.30
CA ALA A 252 14.05 8.39 -13.71
C ALA A 252 13.43 8.40 -12.30
N LYS A 253 12.39 7.57 -12.07
CA LYS A 253 11.80 7.38 -10.74
C LYS A 253 12.81 6.81 -9.75
N VAL A 254 13.57 5.79 -10.15
CA VAL A 254 14.59 5.18 -9.28
C VAL A 254 15.71 6.17 -8.98
N ALA A 255 16.16 6.93 -9.98
CA ALA A 255 17.16 7.98 -9.79
C ALA A 255 16.66 9.05 -8.79
N ALA A 256 15.38 9.44 -8.84
CA ALA A 256 14.78 10.37 -7.88
C ALA A 256 14.62 9.74 -6.47
N MET A 257 14.20 8.47 -6.40
CA MET A 257 14.11 7.72 -5.12
C MET A 257 15.46 7.68 -4.42
N GLU A 258 16.52 7.41 -5.15
CA GLU A 258 17.87 7.29 -4.60
C GLU A 258 18.62 8.62 -4.53
N GLY A 259 18.15 9.66 -5.21
CA GLY A 259 18.81 10.96 -5.30
C GLY A 259 20.08 10.91 -6.15
N TRP A 260 20.11 10.09 -7.19
CA TRP A 260 21.24 9.98 -8.12
C TRP A 260 21.15 11.04 -9.21
N TRP A 261 22.12 11.96 -9.22
CA TRP A 261 22.22 12.99 -10.23
C TRP A 261 23.07 12.56 -11.43
N GLU A 262 24.18 11.86 -11.18
CA GLU A 262 25.11 11.39 -12.18
C GLU A 262 24.94 9.90 -12.45
N THR A 263 25.09 9.48 -13.70
CA THR A 263 25.14 8.06 -14.09
C THR A 263 26.48 7.45 -13.70
N ARG A 264 26.44 6.28 -13.05
CA ARG A 264 27.62 5.54 -12.61
C ARG A 264 27.37 4.04 -12.68
N ASP A 265 28.40 3.25 -12.93
CA ASP A 265 28.34 1.79 -12.87
C ASP A 265 28.02 1.27 -11.47
N VAL A 266 28.52 1.97 -10.45
CA VAL A 266 28.28 1.66 -9.04
C VAL A 266 27.79 2.92 -8.33
N GLN A 267 26.55 2.89 -7.92
CA GLN A 267 25.90 3.99 -7.22
C GLN A 267 25.94 3.80 -5.69
N PRO A 268 26.06 4.88 -4.92
CA PRO A 268 25.87 4.84 -3.47
C PRO A 268 24.39 4.80 -3.10
N THR A 269 24.07 4.26 -1.92
CA THR A 269 22.77 4.48 -1.29
C THR A 269 22.85 5.70 -0.38
N HIS A 270 22.03 6.71 -0.68
CA HIS A 270 21.95 7.90 0.15
C HIS A 270 20.95 7.66 1.29
N LEU A 271 21.45 7.57 2.52
CA LEU A 271 20.60 7.42 3.70
C LEU A 271 19.88 8.71 4.06
N PHE A 272 20.55 9.82 3.86
CA PHE A 272 20.09 11.17 4.19
C PHE A 272 20.65 12.18 3.20
N GLY A 273 19.93 13.26 2.94
CA GLY A 273 20.37 14.36 2.08
C GLY A 273 19.21 15.27 1.73
N PHE A 274 19.50 16.48 1.30
CA PHE A 274 18.51 17.42 0.78
C PHE A 274 18.75 17.60 -0.73
N PRO A 275 17.93 16.96 -1.58
CA PRO A 275 18.03 17.17 -3.03
C PRO A 275 17.74 18.63 -3.38
N ASP A 276 18.62 19.22 -4.19
CA ASP A 276 18.48 20.54 -4.77
C ASP A 276 18.37 20.38 -6.30
N GLU A 277 17.16 20.56 -6.81
CA GLU A 277 16.86 20.36 -8.22
C GLU A 277 17.48 21.47 -9.10
N ALA A 278 17.64 22.68 -8.56
CA ALA A 278 18.25 23.79 -9.30
C ALA A 278 19.78 23.65 -9.41
N ALA A 279 20.42 23.15 -8.35
CA ALA A 279 21.86 22.88 -8.35
C ALA A 279 22.23 21.49 -8.84
N GLU A 280 21.22 20.62 -9.09
CA GLU A 280 21.38 19.21 -9.50
C GLU A 280 22.33 18.43 -8.59
N THR A 281 22.16 18.57 -7.26
CA THR A 281 23.02 17.97 -6.25
C THR A 281 22.25 17.68 -4.97
N ASN A 282 22.89 16.95 -4.04
CA ASN A 282 22.34 16.74 -2.69
C ASN A 282 23.19 17.45 -1.66
N HIS A 283 22.58 18.28 -0.80
CA HIS A 283 23.25 18.91 0.34
C HIS A 283 23.20 18.01 1.59
N LEU A 284 24.19 18.16 2.48
CA LEU A 284 24.31 17.42 3.74
C LEU A 284 24.12 15.89 3.59
N GLN A 285 24.71 15.37 2.54
CA GLN A 285 24.53 13.96 2.14
C GLN A 285 25.28 12.99 3.06
N VAL A 286 24.55 11.97 3.54
CA VAL A 286 25.12 10.79 4.22
C VAL A 286 24.85 9.56 3.34
N SER A 287 25.94 8.91 2.91
CA SER A 287 25.85 7.85 1.90
C SER A 287 26.68 6.61 2.30
N ILE A 288 26.22 5.45 1.91
CA ILE A 288 26.97 4.20 1.94
C ILE A 288 27.48 3.95 0.51
N PRO A 289 28.79 4.02 0.26
CA PRO A 289 29.32 3.80 -1.08
C PRO A 289 29.22 2.32 -1.49
N GLY A 290 29.10 2.09 -2.80
CA GLY A 290 29.22 0.75 -3.37
C GLY A 290 28.08 -0.23 -3.06
N THR A 291 26.88 0.26 -2.74
CA THR A 291 25.75 -0.60 -2.32
C THR A 291 24.87 -1.06 -3.48
N SER A 292 24.89 -0.38 -4.62
CA SER A 292 24.00 -0.72 -5.74
C SER A 292 24.13 -2.17 -6.27
N PRO A 293 25.30 -2.84 -6.27
CA PRO A 293 25.39 -4.25 -6.70
C PRO A 293 24.62 -5.24 -5.80
N PHE A 294 24.24 -4.82 -4.58
CA PHE A 294 23.38 -5.60 -3.69
C PHE A 294 21.88 -5.35 -3.92
N LEU A 295 21.56 -4.25 -4.62
CA LEU A 295 20.18 -3.79 -4.86
C LEU A 295 19.74 -4.01 -6.30
N PHE A 296 20.67 -4.06 -7.26
CA PHE A 296 20.39 -4.19 -8.69
C PHE A 296 21.25 -5.27 -9.31
N PRO A 297 20.78 -5.90 -10.41
CA PRO A 297 21.56 -6.94 -11.11
C PRO A 297 22.93 -6.42 -11.56
N ALA A 298 23.92 -7.34 -11.58
CA ALA A 298 25.26 -7.02 -12.05
C ALA A 298 25.24 -6.53 -13.51
N GLY A 299 25.88 -5.39 -13.79
CA GLY A 299 25.91 -4.77 -15.10
C GLY A 299 24.68 -3.93 -15.43
N ALA A 300 23.76 -3.70 -14.48
CA ALA A 300 22.68 -2.76 -14.68
C ALA A 300 23.20 -1.32 -14.86
N GLU A 301 22.75 -0.64 -15.90
CA GLU A 301 23.04 0.77 -16.11
C GLU A 301 22.22 1.62 -15.12
N LEU A 302 22.87 2.25 -14.15
CA LEU A 302 22.20 3.04 -13.10
C LEU A 302 22.24 4.52 -13.48
N LYS A 303 21.23 4.94 -14.24
CA LYS A 303 21.11 6.30 -14.78
C LYS A 303 20.89 7.31 -13.65
N GLY A 304 21.60 8.44 -13.77
CA GLY A 304 21.34 9.63 -12.96
C GLY A 304 20.27 10.52 -13.58
N LEU A 305 19.73 11.45 -12.79
CA LEU A 305 18.68 12.37 -13.23
C LEU A 305 19.13 13.27 -14.38
N LYS A 306 20.42 13.58 -14.48
CA LYS A 306 20.97 14.41 -15.56
C LYS A 306 20.86 13.78 -16.95
N ASP A 307 20.68 12.47 -17.06
CA ASP A 307 20.48 11.77 -18.33
C ASP A 307 19.05 11.92 -18.86
N PHE A 308 18.14 12.50 -18.07
CA PHE A 308 16.77 12.77 -18.47
C PHE A 308 16.54 14.28 -18.65
N PRO A 309 15.76 14.69 -19.67
CA PRO A 309 15.32 16.09 -19.80
C PRO A 309 14.64 16.57 -18.50
N GLU A 310 14.85 17.82 -18.09
CA GLU A 310 14.22 18.39 -16.90
C GLU A 310 12.69 18.23 -16.91
N SER A 311 12.08 18.41 -18.09
CA SER A 311 10.63 18.27 -18.28
C SER A 311 10.09 16.84 -18.11
N GLU A 312 10.96 15.84 -17.98
CA GLU A 312 10.61 14.43 -17.80
C GLU A 312 11.03 13.87 -16.43
N ARG A 313 11.69 14.69 -15.62
CA ARG A 313 12.12 14.32 -14.27
C ARG A 313 10.95 14.41 -13.29
N PRO A 314 10.75 13.41 -12.42
CA PRO A 314 9.81 13.56 -11.33
C PRO A 314 10.35 14.56 -10.28
N PRO A 315 9.47 15.20 -9.48
CA PRO A 315 9.91 16.01 -8.33
C PRO A 315 10.77 15.18 -7.36
N VAL A 316 12.04 15.55 -7.22
CA VAL A 316 13.04 14.70 -6.55
C VAL A 316 12.85 14.68 -5.04
N SER A 317 12.72 15.85 -4.43
CA SER A 317 12.66 15.96 -2.97
C SER A 317 11.52 15.17 -2.32
N PRO A 318 10.25 15.26 -2.78
CA PRO A 318 9.17 14.47 -2.19
C PRO A 318 9.33 12.96 -2.41
N VAL A 319 9.86 12.53 -3.57
CA VAL A 319 10.09 11.10 -3.87
C VAL A 319 11.20 10.54 -2.99
N PHE A 320 12.32 11.26 -2.90
CA PHE A 320 13.47 10.91 -2.09
C PHE A 320 13.11 10.71 -0.61
N TRP A 321 12.44 11.70 -0.01
CA TRP A 321 12.09 11.64 1.40
C TRP A 321 11.00 10.62 1.71
N SER A 322 9.98 10.52 0.86
CA SER A 322 8.92 9.53 1.04
C SER A 322 9.45 8.11 0.98
N PHE A 323 10.40 7.82 0.11
CA PHE A 323 11.05 6.52 0.03
C PHE A 323 11.78 6.18 1.35
N ARG A 324 12.54 7.11 1.91
CA ARG A 324 13.25 6.91 3.17
C ARG A 324 12.33 6.74 4.37
N VAL A 325 11.27 7.52 4.45
CA VAL A 325 10.25 7.38 5.50
C VAL A 325 9.55 6.03 5.39
N MET A 326 9.19 5.58 4.19
CA MET A 326 8.58 4.27 3.95
C MET A 326 9.49 3.14 4.42
N VAL A 327 10.75 3.14 4.00
CA VAL A 327 11.74 2.11 4.39
C VAL A 327 12.02 2.16 5.89
N GLY A 328 12.19 3.35 6.46
CA GLY A 328 12.41 3.54 7.90
C GLY A 328 11.24 3.03 8.75
N ALA A 329 10.00 3.31 8.35
CA ALA A 329 8.81 2.78 9.00
C ALA A 329 8.74 1.24 8.89
N GLY A 330 9.11 0.68 7.74
CA GLY A 330 9.22 -0.77 7.53
C GLY A 330 10.23 -1.41 8.47
N LEU A 331 11.44 -0.86 8.56
CA LEU A 331 12.49 -1.37 9.46
C LEU A 331 12.08 -1.26 10.94
N ALA A 332 11.39 -0.19 11.32
CA ALA A 332 10.85 -0.05 12.68
C ALA A 332 9.78 -1.11 12.98
N MET A 333 8.90 -1.42 12.03
CA MET A 333 7.91 -2.51 12.19
C MET A 333 8.57 -3.89 12.25
N LEU A 334 9.61 -4.14 11.46
CA LEU A 334 10.41 -5.37 11.56
C LEU A 334 11.03 -5.50 12.95
N PHE A 335 11.64 -4.44 13.45
CA PHE A 335 12.23 -4.41 14.78
C PHE A 335 11.18 -4.72 15.87
N LEU A 336 10.01 -4.08 15.82
CA LEU A 336 8.91 -4.35 16.74
C LEU A 336 8.41 -5.80 16.65
N GLY A 337 8.31 -6.35 15.45
CA GLY A 337 7.93 -7.74 15.22
C GLY A 337 8.91 -8.74 15.86
N LEU A 338 10.20 -8.57 15.59
CA LEU A 338 11.26 -9.43 16.12
C LEU A 338 11.41 -9.28 17.65
N TRP A 339 11.35 -8.05 18.17
CA TRP A 339 11.39 -7.81 19.61
C TRP A 339 10.17 -8.39 20.32
N GLY A 340 8.97 -8.22 19.75
CA GLY A 340 7.75 -8.84 20.27
C GLY A 340 7.82 -10.38 20.28
N LEU A 341 8.36 -10.98 19.21
CA LEU A 341 8.60 -12.42 19.13
C LEU A 341 9.60 -12.91 20.17
N TRP A 342 10.67 -12.16 20.43
CA TRP A 342 11.64 -12.46 21.48
C TRP A 342 11.00 -12.37 22.87
N LEU A 343 10.23 -11.30 23.16
CA LEU A 343 9.50 -11.18 24.45
C LEU A 343 8.47 -12.29 24.62
N TRP A 344 7.81 -12.72 23.55
CA TRP A 344 6.88 -13.84 23.61
C TRP A 344 7.59 -15.14 24.02
N ARG A 345 8.73 -15.45 23.39
CA ARG A 345 9.53 -16.63 23.76
C ARG A 345 10.07 -16.55 25.19
N ALA A 346 10.40 -15.37 25.66
CA ALA A 346 10.85 -15.12 27.03
C ALA A 346 9.73 -15.10 28.07
N GLY A 347 8.44 -15.26 27.66
CA GLY A 347 7.30 -15.21 28.57
C GLY A 347 7.02 -13.82 29.17
N ARG A 348 7.50 -12.74 28.52
CA ARG A 348 7.47 -11.35 29.01
C ARG A 348 6.60 -10.41 28.16
N LEU A 349 5.95 -10.92 27.11
CA LEU A 349 5.18 -10.08 26.17
C LEU A 349 3.96 -9.40 26.79
N ASP A 350 3.46 -9.88 27.91
CA ASP A 350 2.32 -9.32 28.65
C ASP A 350 2.73 -8.50 29.89
N GLN A 351 4.03 -8.23 30.05
CA GLN A 351 4.57 -7.40 31.13
C GLN A 351 4.88 -5.99 30.62
N PRO A 352 4.37 -4.91 31.28
CA PRO A 352 4.60 -3.57 30.81
C PRO A 352 6.10 -3.24 30.74
N GLY A 353 6.50 -2.52 29.66
CA GLY A 353 7.89 -2.14 29.44
C GLY A 353 8.06 -1.24 28.21
N LEU A 354 9.31 -0.89 27.90
CA LEU A 354 9.65 0.00 26.78
C LEU A 354 9.09 -0.47 25.43
N PHE A 355 9.07 -1.80 25.20
CA PHE A 355 8.46 -2.37 24.01
C PHE A 355 7.03 -1.87 23.80
N HIS A 356 6.20 -1.93 24.84
CA HIS A 356 4.79 -1.51 24.74
C HIS A 356 4.64 -0.01 24.54
N MET A 357 5.53 0.80 25.14
CA MET A 357 5.56 2.25 24.94
C MET A 357 5.86 2.62 23.48
N LEU A 358 6.74 1.86 22.81
CA LEU A 358 7.08 2.05 21.40
C LEU A 358 6.07 1.39 20.45
N ALA A 359 5.48 0.27 20.83
CA ALA A 359 4.49 -0.42 20.03
C ALA A 359 3.17 0.37 19.88
N VAL A 360 2.79 1.20 20.86
CA VAL A 360 1.58 2.03 20.77
C VAL A 360 1.67 3.04 19.61
N PRO A 361 2.64 3.96 19.55
CA PRO A 361 2.81 4.81 18.36
C PRO A 361 3.20 3.99 17.12
N GLY A 362 3.86 2.85 17.29
CA GLY A 362 4.19 1.91 16.21
C GLY A 362 2.97 1.44 15.40
N GLY A 363 1.77 1.48 15.96
CA GLY A 363 0.52 1.18 15.25
C GLY A 363 0.21 2.11 14.08
N THR A 364 0.79 3.30 14.02
CA THR A 364 0.62 4.25 12.91
C THR A 364 1.61 4.03 11.75
N LEU A 365 2.71 3.28 11.99
CA LEU A 365 3.80 3.13 11.03
C LEU A 365 3.35 2.48 9.72
N GLY A 366 2.39 1.55 9.76
CA GLY A 366 1.84 0.93 8.57
C GLY A 366 1.15 1.95 7.65
N PHE A 367 0.35 2.85 8.21
CA PHE A 367 -0.30 3.93 7.45
C PHE A 367 0.73 4.92 6.90
N VAL A 368 1.72 5.28 7.68
CA VAL A 368 2.82 6.15 7.23
C VAL A 368 3.55 5.51 6.05
N ALA A 369 3.91 4.23 6.15
CA ALA A 369 4.58 3.51 5.07
C ALA A 369 3.72 3.40 3.81
N VAL A 370 2.41 3.14 3.94
CA VAL A 370 1.48 3.08 2.81
C VAL A 370 1.36 4.44 2.11
N ILE A 371 1.13 5.52 2.85
CA ILE A 371 0.99 6.86 2.26
C ILE A 371 2.30 7.27 1.57
N THR A 372 3.44 7.13 2.24
CA THR A 372 4.73 7.49 1.64
C THR A 372 5.11 6.61 0.46
N GLY A 373 4.75 5.32 0.48
CA GLY A 373 4.89 4.42 -0.66
C GLY A 373 4.05 4.87 -1.86
N TRP A 374 2.82 5.32 -1.64
CA TRP A 374 1.99 5.89 -2.70
C TRP A 374 2.53 7.22 -3.24
N ILE A 375 3.10 8.09 -2.39
CA ILE A 375 3.80 9.29 -2.84
C ILE A 375 4.97 8.90 -3.76
N VAL A 376 5.79 7.92 -3.39
CA VAL A 376 6.86 7.40 -4.26
C VAL A 376 6.30 6.91 -5.60
N ALA A 377 5.20 6.15 -5.58
CA ALA A 377 4.62 5.60 -6.80
C ALA A 377 4.05 6.69 -7.71
N GLU A 378 3.25 7.62 -7.18
CA GLU A 378 2.45 8.56 -7.97
C GLU A 378 3.21 9.88 -8.26
N VAL A 379 3.95 10.41 -7.31
CA VAL A 379 4.81 11.58 -7.55
C VAL A 379 6.03 11.18 -8.37
N GLY A 380 6.58 9.98 -8.13
CA GLY A 380 7.67 9.43 -8.92
C GLY A 380 7.28 9.06 -10.36
N ARG A 381 5.98 9.03 -10.70
CA ARG A 381 5.50 8.87 -12.08
C ARG A 381 5.43 10.19 -12.85
N GLN A 382 5.38 11.32 -12.13
CA GLN A 382 5.30 12.61 -12.78
C GLN A 382 6.48 12.82 -13.77
N PRO A 383 6.23 13.56 -14.87
CA PRO A 383 5.06 14.38 -15.19
C PRO A 383 3.89 13.63 -15.87
N TYR A 384 3.84 12.33 -15.82
CA TYR A 384 2.86 11.53 -16.55
C TYR A 384 1.69 11.04 -15.68
N THR A 385 0.49 11.01 -16.25
CA THR A 385 -0.67 10.24 -15.74
C THR A 385 -0.62 8.80 -16.24
N VAL A 386 -0.34 8.59 -17.54
CA VAL A 386 0.03 7.29 -18.11
C VAL A 386 1.48 7.39 -18.57
N TYR A 387 2.36 6.65 -17.93
CA TYR A 387 3.80 6.83 -18.05
C TYR A 387 4.28 6.75 -19.50
N GLY A 388 5.01 7.79 -19.94
CA GLY A 388 5.57 7.92 -21.28
C GLY A 388 4.56 8.24 -22.38
N VAL A 389 3.24 8.35 -22.08
CA VAL A 389 2.19 8.48 -23.10
C VAL A 389 1.27 9.68 -22.86
N LEU A 390 0.75 9.87 -21.67
CA LEU A 390 -0.16 10.97 -21.35
C LEU A 390 0.37 11.77 -20.17
N ARG A 391 0.62 13.05 -20.40
CA ARG A 391 1.09 13.96 -19.34
C ARG A 391 -0.05 14.33 -18.38
N THR A 392 0.32 14.67 -17.15
CA THR A 392 -0.66 15.07 -16.13
C THR A 392 -1.31 16.42 -16.41
N GLU A 393 -0.62 17.30 -17.12
CA GLU A 393 -1.16 18.59 -17.57
C GLU A 393 -2.26 18.45 -18.63
N ASP A 394 -2.28 17.33 -19.37
CA ASP A 394 -3.24 17.01 -20.43
C ASP A 394 -4.36 16.05 -19.98
N SER A 395 -4.48 15.79 -18.65
CA SER A 395 -5.29 14.69 -18.08
C SER A 395 -6.59 15.14 -17.41
#